data_46b107b1eda07f8fd5146ad9d6a44108
#
_entry.id   46b107b1eda07f8fd5146ad9d6a44108
#
_cell.length_a   1.000
_cell.length_b   1.000
_cell.length_c   1.000
_cell.angle_alpha   90.00
_cell.angle_beta   90.00
_cell.angle_gamma   90.00
#
_symmetry.space_group_name_H-M   'P 1'
#
loop_
_entity.id
_entity.type
_entity.pdbx_description
1 polymer ?
#
loop_
_entity_poly.entity_id
_entity_poly.type
_entity_poly.pdbx_seq_one_letter_code
_entity_poly.pdbx_strand_id
1 'polypeptide(L)'
;DLVRSRGLGDVYKRQGYTGPAITLSFAIAALGCCFAGLCYAEFASMIPVAGSAYTYSYATMGELIAWIIGWDLVLEYTVAATTVSISWSRYLVVFLEGLDIHLPQALTACPWDGGVVNIPAFLIVVLMSLFLIRGTEGSSIFNGFIVFLKVSVILIFVILGWKYINTDNYTPYIPANTGVLGEYGFSGILRGAAIVFFAFLGFDAVSTAAQETKNPKRNMPIGILVSLLVCTVLYMVFAHVMTGVAHYTAFSGQQGIAPVAIAIEHMGQADAAGIIQPDYPWLNRAIVLSILFGYCSVIMVTLLGQSRVFLSMSHDGLLPPFFSHINEKFRTPARSNLLFMVLVGLLAAFVPARLAGEMTSIGTLMAFTLVCAAVLVVRRTMPDVPRSFKTPLVPLIPILGILTCLCMMLFLPADTWIRLVLWMLIGLDIYVGYGMKHSKLEHGGDTRHGQVTLNMIGLILAVLCVITGLWHQQTVGWGESKVLLIISFVFAFTHCAYYMWRIWRR
;
A
#
# COMPACT_ATOMS: atom_id res chain seq x y z
N ASP A 1 7.95 -28.79 -12.50
CA ASP A 1 7.51 -28.89 -11.09
C ASP A 1 8.20 -27.87 -10.13
N LEU A 2 9.46 -27.50 -10.38
CA LEU A 2 10.16 -26.49 -9.54
C LEU A 2 9.70 -25.05 -9.75
N VAL A 3 9.15 -24.70 -10.90
CA VAL A 3 8.61 -23.36 -11.23
C VAL A 3 7.19 -23.18 -10.68
N ARG A 4 6.44 -24.26 -10.52
CA ARG A 4 5.07 -24.27 -9.99
C ARG A 4 4.97 -23.95 -8.50
N SER A 5 6.00 -24.26 -7.72
CA SER A 5 5.96 -24.11 -6.25
C SER A 5 6.39 -22.74 -5.72
N ARG A 6 7.07 -21.91 -6.51
CA ARG A 6 7.68 -20.65 -6.03
C ARG A 6 6.73 -19.45 -5.96
N GLY A 7 5.71 -19.36 -6.80
CA GLY A 7 4.83 -18.17 -6.85
C GLY A 7 3.82 -18.03 -5.71
N LEU A 8 3.23 -19.14 -5.28
CA LEU A 8 2.21 -19.16 -4.21
C LEU A 8 2.81 -19.37 -2.81
N GLY A 9 3.93 -20.08 -2.71
CA GLY A 9 4.62 -20.33 -1.44
C GLY A 9 5.18 -19.08 -0.76
N ASP A 10 5.50 -18.01 -1.52
CA ASP A 10 6.16 -16.82 -0.98
C ASP A 10 5.23 -15.85 -0.25
N VAL A 11 3.93 -15.80 -0.58
CA VAL A 11 2.96 -14.98 0.18
C VAL A 11 2.73 -15.59 1.56
N TYR A 12 2.77 -16.90 1.67
CA TYR A 12 2.57 -17.66 2.93
C TYR A 12 3.86 -17.88 3.72
N LYS A 13 5.04 -17.89 3.08
CA LYS A 13 6.33 -17.80 3.75
C LYS A 13 6.48 -16.52 4.60
N ARG A 14 5.65 -15.51 4.36
CA ARG A 14 5.74 -14.20 5.02
C ARG A 14 5.41 -14.23 6.51
N GLN A 15 4.51 -15.09 6.96
CA GLN A 15 4.32 -15.35 8.39
C GLN A 15 5.44 -16.22 8.97
N GLY A 16 6.11 -17.01 8.15
CA GLY A 16 7.29 -17.78 8.52
C GLY A 16 8.54 -16.93 8.83
N TYR A 17 8.53 -15.63 8.56
CA TYR A 17 9.72 -14.79 8.82
C TYR A 17 9.81 -14.25 10.25
N THR A 18 8.71 -14.13 10.99
CA THR A 18 8.66 -13.46 12.29
C THR A 18 8.29 -14.38 13.44
N GLY A 19 7.61 -15.49 13.14
CA GLY A 19 7.03 -16.35 14.17
C GLY A 19 6.01 -15.60 15.05
N PRO A 20 5.88 -15.95 16.34
CA PRO A 20 4.98 -15.28 17.29
C PRO A 20 5.28 -13.77 17.46
N ALA A 21 6.52 -13.35 17.18
CA ALA A 21 6.96 -11.95 17.25
C ALA A 21 6.33 -11.03 16.17
N ILE A 22 5.39 -11.50 15.36
CA ILE A 22 4.63 -10.68 14.41
C ILE A 22 3.92 -9.51 15.09
N THR A 23 3.55 -9.64 16.36
CA THR A 23 2.98 -8.54 17.15
C THR A 23 3.96 -7.37 17.32
N LEU A 24 5.27 -7.66 17.46
CA LEU A 24 6.33 -6.65 17.47
C LEU A 24 6.48 -5.99 16.09
N SER A 25 6.33 -6.76 15.01
CA SER A 25 6.33 -6.21 13.65
C SER A 25 5.19 -5.22 13.46
N PHE A 26 3.97 -5.52 13.93
CA PHE A 26 2.86 -4.58 13.93
C PHE A 26 3.14 -3.34 14.79
N ALA A 27 3.77 -3.50 15.95
CA ALA A 27 4.14 -2.37 16.82
C ALA A 27 5.14 -1.42 16.13
N ILE A 28 6.17 -1.96 15.47
CA ILE A 28 7.17 -1.17 14.74
C ILE A 28 6.53 -0.46 13.53
N ALA A 29 5.71 -1.16 12.75
CA ALA A 29 4.98 -0.57 11.63
C ALA A 29 4.04 0.55 12.12
N ALA A 30 3.30 0.32 13.21
CA ALA A 30 2.42 1.31 13.83
C ALA A 30 3.18 2.54 14.32
N LEU A 31 4.39 2.36 14.86
CA LEU A 31 5.22 3.48 15.31
C LEU A 31 5.64 4.37 14.13
N GLY A 32 6.08 3.77 13.02
CA GLY A 32 6.36 4.50 11.78
C GLY A 32 5.14 5.23 11.24
N CYS A 33 3.98 4.56 11.20
CA CYS A 33 2.71 5.16 10.81
C CYS A 33 2.27 6.28 11.77
N CYS A 34 2.54 6.17 13.07
CA CYS A 34 2.23 7.20 14.04
C CYS A 34 3.01 8.49 13.77
N PHE A 35 4.32 8.39 13.52
CA PHE A 35 5.14 9.54 13.19
C PHE A 35 4.69 10.21 11.87
N ALA A 36 4.43 9.43 10.84
CA ALA A 36 3.90 9.94 9.58
C ALA A 36 2.48 10.52 9.76
N GLY A 37 1.60 9.83 10.48
CA GLY A 37 0.23 10.25 10.76
C GLY A 37 0.14 11.58 11.50
N LEU A 38 1.05 11.85 12.43
CA LEU A 38 1.18 13.16 13.08
C LEU A 38 1.54 14.26 12.08
N CYS A 39 2.44 13.97 11.13
CA CYS A 39 2.81 14.90 10.06
C CYS A 39 1.65 15.14 9.09
N TYR A 40 0.94 14.10 8.68
CA TYR A 40 -0.27 14.19 7.86
C TYR A 40 -1.37 15.00 8.56
N ALA A 41 -1.58 14.79 9.87
CA ALA A 41 -2.56 15.52 10.66
C ALA A 41 -2.28 17.04 10.69
N GLU A 42 -1.01 17.45 10.75
CA GLU A 42 -0.64 18.86 10.65
C GLU A 42 -1.03 19.43 9.29
N PHE A 43 -0.65 18.78 8.18
CA PHE A 43 -1.01 19.22 6.85
C PHE A 43 -2.52 19.27 6.61
N ALA A 44 -3.24 18.22 7.01
CA ALA A 44 -4.68 18.16 6.89
C ALA A 44 -5.39 19.29 7.66
N SER A 45 -4.80 19.76 8.75
CA SER A 45 -5.31 20.90 9.51
C SER A 45 -5.01 22.26 8.87
N MET A 46 -3.91 22.35 8.11
CA MET A 46 -3.49 23.59 7.43
C MET A 46 -4.24 23.81 6.12
N ILE A 47 -4.30 22.77 5.30
CA ILE A 47 -4.78 22.85 3.91
C ILE A 47 -5.88 21.77 3.74
N PRO A 48 -7.12 22.06 4.15
CA PRO A 48 -8.21 21.07 4.07
C PRO A 48 -8.78 20.99 2.64
N VAL A 49 -7.95 20.60 1.68
CA VAL A 49 -8.29 20.43 0.26
C VAL A 49 -8.07 18.98 -0.15
N ALA A 50 -8.89 18.45 -1.05
CA ALA A 50 -8.69 17.11 -1.59
C ALA A 50 -7.40 17.03 -2.41
N GLY A 51 -6.75 15.87 -2.42
CA GLY A 51 -5.49 15.63 -3.15
C GLY A 51 -4.36 15.13 -2.26
N SER A 52 -4.62 14.90 -0.95
CA SER A 52 -3.67 14.28 -0.02
C SER A 52 -2.33 15.05 0.05
N ALA A 53 -1.24 14.32 0.25
CA ALA A 53 0.12 14.85 0.32
C ALA A 53 0.54 15.66 -0.92
N TYR A 54 -0.01 15.34 -2.10
CA TYR A 54 0.24 16.10 -3.34
C TYR A 54 -0.11 17.57 -3.17
N THR A 55 -1.36 17.87 -2.77
CA THR A 55 -1.83 19.26 -2.65
C THR A 55 -1.05 20.06 -1.61
N TYR A 56 -0.69 19.40 -0.50
CA TYR A 56 0.12 20.02 0.54
C TYR A 56 1.50 20.41 0.02
N SER A 57 2.13 19.51 -0.73
CA SER A 57 3.46 19.73 -1.30
C SER A 57 3.46 20.76 -2.42
N TYR A 58 2.39 20.80 -3.24
CA TYR A 58 2.23 21.81 -4.29
C TYR A 58 2.15 23.23 -3.73
N ALA A 59 1.41 23.39 -2.65
CA ALA A 59 1.27 24.69 -1.98
C ALA A 59 2.52 25.14 -1.20
N THR A 60 3.42 24.20 -0.82
CA THR A 60 4.47 24.48 0.17
C THR A 60 5.90 24.21 -0.30
N MET A 61 6.11 23.28 -1.20
CA MET A 61 7.43 22.81 -1.64
C MET A 61 7.70 23.01 -3.13
N GLY A 62 6.68 23.46 -3.86
CA GLY A 62 6.76 23.71 -5.30
C GLY A 62 6.38 22.48 -6.14
N GLU A 63 6.26 22.74 -7.44
CA GLU A 63 5.64 21.81 -8.40
C GLU A 63 6.39 20.48 -8.59
N LEU A 64 7.73 20.49 -8.61
CA LEU A 64 8.53 19.28 -8.84
C LEU A 64 8.37 18.25 -7.70
N ILE A 65 8.45 18.73 -6.45
CA ILE A 65 8.28 17.84 -5.28
C ILE A 65 6.83 17.34 -5.21
N ALA A 66 5.87 18.23 -5.48
CA ALA A 66 4.46 17.84 -5.57
C ALA A 66 4.23 16.79 -6.67
N TRP A 67 4.85 16.97 -7.84
CA TRP A 67 4.77 15.99 -8.92
C TRP A 67 5.28 14.62 -8.48
N ILE A 68 6.47 14.57 -7.84
CA ILE A 68 7.07 13.32 -7.35
C ILE A 68 6.11 12.63 -6.38
N ILE A 69 5.55 13.37 -5.41
CA ILE A 69 4.60 12.83 -4.43
C ILE A 69 3.29 12.40 -5.10
N GLY A 70 2.74 13.22 -6.01
CA GLY A 70 1.52 12.89 -6.73
C GLY A 70 1.68 11.64 -7.60
N TRP A 71 2.83 11.51 -8.28
CA TRP A 71 3.16 10.35 -9.11
C TRP A 71 3.35 9.07 -8.29
N ASP A 72 3.93 9.20 -7.10
CA ASP A 72 4.06 8.10 -6.13
C ASP A 72 2.71 7.66 -5.57
N LEU A 73 1.84 8.60 -5.19
CA LEU A 73 0.46 8.30 -4.76
C LEU A 73 -0.35 7.58 -5.84
N VAL A 74 -0.11 7.88 -7.12
CA VAL A 74 -0.74 7.15 -8.24
C VAL A 74 -0.30 5.70 -8.24
N LEU A 75 0.99 5.43 -8.07
CA LEU A 75 1.50 4.08 -7.94
C LEU A 75 0.85 3.38 -6.76
N GLU A 76 0.90 3.99 -5.60
CA GLU A 76 0.35 3.47 -4.35
C GLU A 76 -1.10 3.03 -4.51
N TYR A 77 -1.99 3.92 -4.94
CA TYR A 77 -3.43 3.61 -5.06
C TYR A 77 -3.73 2.61 -6.18
N THR A 78 -3.04 2.70 -7.33
CA THR A 78 -3.18 1.73 -8.43
C THR A 78 -2.84 0.33 -7.96
N VAL A 79 -1.69 0.19 -7.32
CA VAL A 79 -1.16 -1.11 -6.94
C VAL A 79 -1.86 -1.66 -5.71
N ALA A 80 -2.28 -0.81 -4.76
CA ALA A 80 -3.12 -1.20 -3.63
C ALA A 80 -4.48 -1.75 -4.10
N ALA A 81 -5.18 -1.03 -4.98
CA ALA A 81 -6.44 -1.50 -5.56
C ALA A 81 -6.25 -2.84 -6.29
N THR A 82 -5.18 -2.99 -7.05
CA THR A 82 -4.82 -4.23 -7.76
C THR A 82 -4.62 -5.39 -6.78
N THR A 83 -3.79 -5.21 -5.75
CA THR A 83 -3.48 -6.24 -4.73
C THR A 83 -4.72 -6.71 -4.00
N VAL A 84 -5.55 -5.75 -3.58
CA VAL A 84 -6.78 -6.05 -2.84
C VAL A 84 -7.81 -6.74 -3.73
N SER A 85 -7.89 -6.39 -5.03
CA SER A 85 -8.78 -7.04 -5.98
C SER A 85 -8.38 -8.49 -6.26
N ILE A 86 -7.08 -8.78 -6.38
CA ILE A 86 -6.57 -10.14 -6.52
C ILE A 86 -6.86 -10.96 -5.24
N SER A 87 -6.67 -10.35 -4.07
CA SER A 87 -6.99 -10.98 -2.79
C SER A 87 -8.48 -11.26 -2.66
N TRP A 88 -9.33 -10.32 -3.08
CA TRP A 88 -10.78 -10.50 -3.14
C TRP A 88 -11.17 -11.70 -4.00
N SER A 89 -10.58 -11.83 -5.19
CA SER A 89 -10.80 -12.98 -6.07
C SER A 89 -10.47 -14.30 -5.40
N ARG A 90 -9.36 -14.39 -4.67
CA ARG A 90 -8.96 -15.61 -3.94
C ARG A 90 -9.96 -15.97 -2.85
N TYR A 91 -10.40 -15.00 -2.05
CA TYR A 91 -11.41 -15.23 -1.02
C TYR A 91 -12.78 -15.57 -1.61
N LEU A 92 -13.13 -15.03 -2.78
CA LEU A 92 -14.34 -15.41 -3.50
C LEU A 92 -14.28 -16.89 -3.92
N VAL A 93 -13.15 -17.36 -4.44
CA VAL A 93 -12.96 -18.78 -4.81
C VAL A 93 -13.15 -19.66 -3.58
N VAL A 94 -12.49 -19.35 -2.46
CA VAL A 94 -12.65 -20.09 -1.19
C VAL A 94 -14.10 -20.09 -0.72
N PHE A 95 -14.80 -18.98 -0.84
CA PHE A 95 -16.22 -18.89 -0.46
C PHE A 95 -17.11 -19.76 -1.33
N LEU A 96 -16.88 -19.78 -2.65
CA LEU A 96 -17.65 -20.56 -3.61
C LEU A 96 -17.35 -22.06 -3.48
N GLU A 97 -16.09 -22.45 -3.24
CA GLU A 97 -15.71 -23.84 -2.94
C GLU A 97 -16.43 -24.36 -1.69
N GLY A 98 -16.62 -23.50 -0.67
CA GLY A 98 -17.44 -23.82 0.52
C GLY A 98 -18.93 -24.00 0.24
N LEU A 99 -19.38 -23.69 -0.98
CA LEU A 99 -20.74 -23.90 -1.50
C LEU A 99 -20.80 -24.98 -2.61
N ASP A 100 -19.71 -25.79 -2.77
CA ASP A 100 -19.52 -26.78 -3.83
C ASP A 100 -19.53 -26.19 -5.27
N ILE A 101 -19.22 -24.91 -5.41
CA ILE A 101 -19.08 -24.23 -6.69
C ILE A 101 -17.60 -24.07 -7.02
N HIS A 102 -17.12 -24.87 -7.99
CA HIS A 102 -15.70 -24.87 -8.39
C HIS A 102 -15.50 -24.01 -9.65
N LEU A 103 -14.76 -22.91 -9.51
CA LEU A 103 -14.36 -22.09 -10.64
C LEU A 103 -13.06 -22.63 -11.27
N PRO A 104 -12.94 -22.67 -12.62
CA PRO A 104 -11.71 -23.09 -13.27
C PRO A 104 -10.53 -22.18 -12.89
N GLN A 105 -9.38 -22.77 -12.51
CA GLN A 105 -8.16 -22.02 -12.20
C GLN A 105 -7.70 -21.13 -13.37
N ALA A 106 -7.98 -21.53 -14.60
CA ALA A 106 -7.68 -20.72 -15.79
C ALA A 106 -8.32 -19.32 -15.75
N LEU A 107 -9.47 -19.17 -15.07
CA LEU A 107 -10.23 -17.92 -15.01
C LEU A 107 -10.09 -17.18 -13.67
N THR A 108 -9.40 -17.77 -12.68
CA THR A 108 -9.27 -17.23 -11.31
C THR A 108 -7.84 -16.89 -10.91
N ALA A 109 -6.88 -17.15 -11.79
CA ALA A 109 -5.47 -16.87 -11.57
C ALA A 109 -4.84 -16.18 -12.79
N CYS A 110 -3.81 -15.35 -12.56
CA CYS A 110 -3.02 -14.74 -13.63
C CYS A 110 -2.10 -15.78 -14.32
N PRO A 111 -1.53 -15.49 -15.51
CA PRO A 111 -0.65 -16.41 -16.22
C PRO A 111 0.58 -16.86 -15.41
N TRP A 112 1.10 -15.99 -14.56
CA TRP A 112 2.25 -16.28 -13.68
C TRP A 112 1.92 -17.22 -12.52
N ASP A 113 0.64 -17.28 -12.12
CA ASP A 113 0.13 -18.14 -11.05
C ASP A 113 -0.56 -19.42 -11.62
N GLY A 114 -0.34 -19.74 -12.91
CA GLY A 114 -0.83 -20.96 -13.55
C GLY A 114 -2.26 -20.88 -14.10
N GLY A 115 -2.85 -19.69 -14.20
CA GLY A 115 -4.10 -19.41 -14.90
C GLY A 115 -3.88 -18.80 -16.27
N VAL A 116 -4.93 -18.21 -16.82
CA VAL A 116 -4.90 -17.41 -18.05
C VAL A 116 -5.24 -15.94 -17.72
N VAL A 117 -6.26 -15.75 -16.92
CA VAL A 117 -6.78 -14.43 -16.57
C VAL A 117 -7.55 -14.50 -15.26
N ASN A 118 -7.38 -13.51 -14.40
CA ASN A 118 -8.15 -13.42 -13.16
C ASN A 118 -9.41 -12.58 -13.38
N ILE A 119 -10.48 -13.22 -13.91
CA ILE A 119 -11.75 -12.56 -14.21
C ILE A 119 -12.43 -11.98 -12.96
N PRO A 120 -12.55 -12.70 -11.82
CA PRO A 120 -13.18 -12.13 -10.64
C PRO A 120 -12.48 -10.86 -10.15
N ALA A 121 -11.13 -10.82 -10.18
CA ALA A 121 -10.37 -9.63 -9.80
C ALA A 121 -10.63 -8.45 -10.75
N PHE A 122 -10.75 -8.69 -12.05
CA PHE A 122 -11.15 -7.67 -13.02
C PHE A 122 -12.57 -7.15 -12.75
N LEU A 123 -13.53 -8.06 -12.57
CA LEU A 123 -14.95 -7.72 -12.41
C LEU A 123 -15.21 -6.90 -11.15
N ILE A 124 -14.55 -7.19 -10.02
CA ILE A 124 -14.75 -6.39 -8.81
C ILE A 124 -14.25 -4.96 -8.99
N VAL A 125 -13.13 -4.75 -9.70
CA VAL A 125 -12.65 -3.39 -10.03
C VAL A 125 -13.68 -2.66 -10.89
N VAL A 126 -14.23 -3.31 -11.91
CA VAL A 126 -15.28 -2.73 -12.76
C VAL A 126 -16.50 -2.35 -11.93
N LEU A 127 -16.98 -3.25 -11.08
CA LEU A 127 -18.16 -3.03 -10.26
C LEU A 127 -17.98 -1.85 -9.28
N MET A 128 -16.84 -1.80 -8.58
CA MET A 128 -16.54 -0.70 -7.65
C MET A 128 -16.34 0.63 -8.38
N SER A 129 -15.69 0.63 -9.55
CA SER A 129 -15.54 1.84 -10.35
C SER A 129 -16.87 2.38 -10.87
N LEU A 130 -17.77 1.52 -11.34
CA LEU A 130 -19.11 1.92 -11.78
C LEU A 130 -19.94 2.48 -10.62
N PHE A 131 -19.78 1.93 -9.42
CA PHE A 131 -20.42 2.43 -8.22
C PHE A 131 -19.91 3.85 -7.88
N LEU A 132 -18.60 4.09 -7.95
CA LEU A 132 -17.99 5.41 -7.73
C LEU A 132 -18.41 6.45 -8.79
N ILE A 133 -18.55 6.05 -10.04
CA ILE A 133 -19.00 6.96 -11.11
C ILE A 133 -20.42 7.47 -10.82
N ARG A 134 -21.28 6.64 -10.23
CA ARG A 134 -22.68 6.99 -9.93
C ARG A 134 -22.86 7.96 -8.76
N GLY A 135 -21.84 8.15 -7.93
CA GLY A 135 -21.86 9.14 -6.85
C GLY A 135 -21.32 8.62 -5.51
N THR A 136 -20.93 9.54 -4.63
CA THR A 136 -20.21 9.23 -3.38
C THR A 136 -21.12 9.13 -2.15
N GLU A 137 -22.35 9.66 -2.18
CA GLU A 137 -23.25 9.66 -1.00
C GLU A 137 -23.65 8.25 -0.56
N GLY A 138 -24.10 7.42 -1.50
CA GLY A 138 -24.42 6.01 -1.22
C GLY A 138 -23.19 5.19 -0.80
N SER A 139 -22.02 5.56 -1.28
CA SER A 139 -20.73 4.96 -0.97
C SER A 139 -20.35 5.13 0.51
N SER A 140 -20.60 6.28 1.11
CA SER A 140 -20.25 6.56 2.51
C SER A 140 -21.06 5.72 3.51
N ILE A 141 -22.39 5.60 3.29
CA ILE A 141 -23.27 4.77 4.14
C ILE A 141 -22.90 3.29 4.01
N PHE A 142 -22.70 2.82 2.79
CA PHE A 142 -22.29 1.45 2.51
C PHE A 142 -20.94 1.14 3.17
N ASN A 143 -19.96 2.04 3.05
CA ASN A 143 -18.66 1.90 3.70
C ASN A 143 -18.79 1.83 5.23
N GLY A 144 -19.62 2.68 5.84
CA GLY A 144 -19.87 2.66 7.29
C GLY A 144 -20.44 1.32 7.78
N PHE A 145 -21.37 0.74 7.03
CA PHE A 145 -21.94 -0.58 7.34
C PHE A 145 -20.86 -1.68 7.24
N ILE A 146 -20.02 -1.66 6.19
CA ILE A 146 -18.95 -2.63 6.01
C ILE A 146 -17.92 -2.53 7.14
N VAL A 147 -17.53 -1.32 7.55
CA VAL A 147 -16.59 -1.11 8.65
C VAL A 147 -17.15 -1.68 9.95
N PHE A 148 -18.43 -1.41 10.25
CA PHE A 148 -19.09 -1.99 11.43
C PHE A 148 -19.07 -3.53 11.38
N LEU A 149 -19.42 -4.13 10.25
CA LEU A 149 -19.42 -5.58 10.06
C LEU A 149 -18.00 -6.17 10.28
N LYS A 150 -16.98 -5.57 9.65
CA LYS A 150 -15.58 -6.02 9.78
C LYS A 150 -15.10 -5.98 11.23
N VAL A 151 -15.30 -4.86 11.90
CA VAL A 151 -14.85 -4.69 13.29
C VAL A 151 -15.58 -5.68 14.20
N SER A 152 -16.90 -5.87 14.01
CA SER A 152 -17.67 -6.84 14.79
C SER A 152 -17.15 -8.27 14.62
N VAL A 153 -16.86 -8.70 13.39
CA VAL A 153 -16.35 -10.05 13.11
C VAL A 153 -14.95 -10.25 13.68
N ILE A 154 -14.06 -9.24 13.59
CA ILE A 154 -12.73 -9.27 14.20
C ILE A 154 -12.85 -9.40 15.73
N LEU A 155 -13.73 -8.64 16.37
CA LEU A 155 -13.95 -8.71 17.80
C LEU A 155 -14.50 -10.07 18.23
N ILE A 156 -15.45 -10.64 17.48
CA ILE A 156 -15.98 -11.99 17.72
C ILE A 156 -14.85 -13.02 17.64
N PHE A 157 -14.00 -12.97 16.60
CA PHE A 157 -12.84 -13.87 16.50
C PHE A 157 -11.91 -13.74 17.69
N VAL A 158 -11.59 -12.51 18.12
CA VAL A 158 -10.72 -12.27 19.28
C VAL A 158 -11.32 -12.82 20.56
N ILE A 159 -12.61 -12.53 20.80
CA ILE A 159 -13.30 -12.96 22.04
C ILE A 159 -13.40 -14.50 22.10
N LEU A 160 -13.79 -15.13 21.01
CA LEU A 160 -13.93 -16.59 20.97
C LEU A 160 -12.57 -17.27 20.98
N GLY A 161 -11.59 -16.76 20.21
CA GLY A 161 -10.25 -17.31 20.11
C GLY A 161 -9.43 -17.22 21.37
N TRP A 162 -9.72 -16.22 22.23
CA TRP A 162 -9.01 -16.03 23.51
C TRP A 162 -9.00 -17.28 24.40
N LYS A 163 -10.09 -18.03 24.36
CA LYS A 163 -10.25 -19.30 25.13
C LYS A 163 -9.30 -20.42 24.64
N TYR A 164 -8.90 -20.38 23.38
CA TYR A 164 -8.09 -21.43 22.72
C TYR A 164 -6.62 -21.08 22.62
N ILE A 165 -6.20 -19.98 23.26
CA ILE A 165 -4.78 -19.61 23.31
C ILE A 165 -4.01 -20.68 24.07
N ASN A 166 -3.03 -21.28 23.40
CA ASN A 166 -2.02 -22.13 24.03
C ASN A 166 -0.71 -21.33 24.12
N THR A 167 -0.23 -21.13 25.35
CA THR A 167 1.00 -20.37 25.62
C THR A 167 2.25 -21.01 25.04
N ASP A 168 2.24 -22.31 24.80
CA ASP A 168 3.36 -23.05 24.17
C ASP A 168 3.59 -22.58 22.73
N ASN A 169 2.54 -22.12 22.05
CA ASN A 169 2.64 -21.55 20.69
C ASN A 169 3.51 -20.28 20.61
N TYR A 170 3.76 -19.65 21.75
CA TYR A 170 4.64 -18.46 21.83
C TYR A 170 6.10 -18.80 22.14
N THR A 171 6.47 -20.07 22.23
CA THR A 171 7.83 -20.47 22.60
C THR A 171 8.57 -21.13 21.43
N PRO A 172 9.69 -20.60 20.94
CA PRO A 172 10.30 -19.33 21.35
C PRO A 172 9.56 -18.12 20.76
N TYR A 173 9.38 -17.05 21.54
CA TYR A 173 8.65 -15.85 21.06
C TYR A 173 9.36 -15.17 19.88
N ILE A 174 10.68 -15.08 19.93
CA ILE A 174 11.52 -14.67 18.82
C ILE A 174 12.34 -15.88 18.39
N PRO A 175 11.94 -16.61 17.32
CA PRO A 175 12.73 -17.72 16.82
C PRO A 175 14.12 -17.29 16.40
N ALA A 176 15.12 -18.16 16.55
CA ALA A 176 16.49 -17.85 16.18
C ALA A 176 16.61 -17.59 14.69
N ASN A 177 17.47 -16.63 14.29
CA ASN A 177 17.72 -16.34 12.90
C ASN A 177 18.36 -17.56 12.20
N THR A 178 17.89 -17.86 10.98
CA THR A 178 18.39 -19.00 10.16
C THR A 178 19.75 -18.77 9.53
N GLY A 179 20.40 -17.61 9.77
CA GLY A 179 21.61 -17.18 9.09
C GLY A 179 21.34 -16.35 7.83
N VAL A 180 20.05 -16.19 7.45
CA VAL A 180 19.63 -15.37 6.32
C VAL A 180 19.04 -14.06 6.84
N LEU A 181 19.48 -12.93 6.29
CA LEU A 181 18.94 -11.62 6.66
C LEU A 181 17.44 -11.54 6.35
N GLY A 182 16.65 -11.21 7.37
CA GLY A 182 15.20 -11.09 7.24
C GLY A 182 14.43 -12.40 7.44
N GLU A 183 15.06 -13.48 7.87
CA GLU A 183 14.40 -14.74 8.29
C GLU A 183 14.60 -14.94 9.78
N TYR A 184 13.52 -14.79 10.55
CA TYR A 184 13.49 -14.87 12.01
C TYR A 184 14.46 -13.91 12.72
N GLY A 185 14.50 -13.94 14.04
CA GLY A 185 15.28 -13.01 14.84
C GLY A 185 14.85 -11.56 14.64
N PHE A 186 15.71 -10.64 14.98
CA PHE A 186 15.45 -9.19 14.87
C PHE A 186 15.29 -8.73 13.42
N SER A 187 16.07 -9.27 12.49
CA SER A 187 15.97 -8.95 11.07
C SER A 187 14.66 -9.43 10.45
N GLY A 188 14.14 -10.57 10.91
CA GLY A 188 12.82 -11.08 10.54
C GLY A 188 11.69 -10.16 11.03
N ILE A 189 11.79 -9.63 12.26
CA ILE A 189 10.82 -8.69 12.81
C ILE A 189 10.77 -7.41 11.97
N LEU A 190 11.93 -6.85 11.57
CA LEU A 190 12.00 -5.65 10.74
C LEU A 190 11.45 -5.90 9.31
N ARG A 191 11.77 -7.04 8.73
CA ARG A 191 11.18 -7.44 7.44
C ARG A 191 9.66 -7.65 7.56
N GLY A 192 9.22 -8.28 8.64
CA GLY A 192 7.80 -8.41 8.97
C GLY A 192 7.12 -7.06 9.10
N ALA A 193 7.74 -6.08 9.78
CA ALA A 193 7.21 -4.72 9.90
C ALA A 193 7.03 -4.04 8.54
N ALA A 194 7.99 -4.17 7.63
CA ALA A 194 7.90 -3.64 6.27
C ALA A 194 6.75 -4.28 5.45
N ILE A 195 6.45 -5.55 5.72
CA ILE A 195 5.38 -6.29 5.04
C ILE A 195 4.02 -5.96 5.64
N VAL A 196 3.88 -6.02 6.98
CA VAL A 196 2.60 -5.74 7.66
C VAL A 196 2.25 -4.25 7.63
N PHE A 197 3.19 -3.38 7.28
CA PHE A 197 2.95 -1.97 7.03
C PHE A 197 1.80 -1.75 6.04
N PHE A 198 1.66 -2.63 5.05
CA PHE A 198 0.53 -2.64 4.11
C PHE A 198 -0.84 -2.60 4.81
N ALA A 199 -0.98 -3.21 6.00
CA ALA A 199 -2.23 -3.22 6.75
C ALA A 199 -2.62 -1.84 7.31
N PHE A 200 -1.68 -0.91 7.42
CA PHE A 200 -1.92 0.45 7.89
C PHE A 200 -2.28 1.44 6.78
N LEU A 201 -2.21 1.02 5.51
CA LEU A 201 -2.59 1.87 4.39
C LEU A 201 -4.03 2.36 4.49
N GLY A 202 -4.25 3.63 4.15
CA GLY A 202 -5.56 4.23 4.06
C GLY A 202 -5.84 5.33 5.09
N PHE A 203 -5.06 5.50 6.16
CA PHE A 203 -5.23 6.67 7.02
C PHE A 203 -4.86 7.99 6.31
N ASP A 204 -3.95 7.94 5.35
CA ASP A 204 -3.61 9.02 4.44
C ASP A 204 -4.73 9.34 3.46
N ALA A 205 -5.45 8.31 2.97
CA ALA A 205 -6.60 8.46 2.10
C ALA A 205 -7.75 9.22 2.77
N VAL A 206 -7.85 9.23 4.11
CA VAL A 206 -8.78 10.10 4.85
C VAL A 206 -8.57 11.55 4.44
N SER A 207 -7.33 11.99 4.23
CA SER A 207 -7.02 13.36 3.82
C SER A 207 -7.62 13.75 2.45
N THR A 208 -7.88 12.80 1.57
CA THR A 208 -8.54 13.05 0.28
C THR A 208 -10.02 13.40 0.41
N ALA A 209 -10.66 13.05 1.54
CA ALA A 209 -12.05 13.34 1.84
C ALA A 209 -12.25 14.66 2.61
N ALA A 210 -11.24 15.52 2.68
CA ALA A 210 -11.28 16.76 3.45
C ALA A 210 -12.44 17.68 3.06
N GLN A 211 -12.78 17.75 1.77
CA GLN A 211 -13.87 18.61 1.24
C GLN A 211 -15.28 18.10 1.62
N GLU A 212 -15.42 16.83 1.99
CA GLU A 212 -16.69 16.21 2.41
C GLU A 212 -16.84 16.19 3.94
N THR A 213 -15.78 16.58 4.65
CA THR A 213 -15.74 16.51 6.12
C THR A 213 -16.26 17.79 6.75
N LYS A 214 -17.16 17.67 7.74
CA LYS A 214 -17.57 18.79 8.57
C LYS A 214 -16.43 19.23 9.47
N ASN A 215 -16.14 20.55 9.49
CA ASN A 215 -15.01 21.14 10.28
C ASN A 215 -13.67 20.42 10.04
N PRO A 216 -13.19 20.37 8.79
CA PRO A 216 -12.05 19.53 8.42
C PRO A 216 -10.78 19.84 9.22
N LYS A 217 -10.51 21.12 9.54
CA LYS A 217 -9.34 21.54 10.32
C LYS A 217 -9.20 20.85 11.69
N ARG A 218 -10.32 20.41 12.29
CA ARG A 218 -10.36 19.71 13.58
C ARG A 218 -10.57 18.21 13.38
N ASN A 219 -11.52 17.83 12.52
CA ASN A 219 -11.98 16.44 12.45
C ASN A 219 -11.02 15.57 11.63
N MET A 220 -10.26 16.14 10.67
CA MET A 220 -9.28 15.38 9.92
C MET A 220 -8.11 14.86 10.79
N PRO A 221 -7.42 15.70 11.59
CA PRO A 221 -6.39 15.21 12.51
C PRO A 221 -6.90 14.15 13.47
N ILE A 222 -8.09 14.37 14.06
CA ILE A 222 -8.70 13.40 14.98
C ILE A 222 -8.99 12.09 14.26
N GLY A 223 -9.59 12.14 13.07
CA GLY A 223 -9.90 10.96 12.26
C GLY A 223 -8.66 10.14 11.92
N ILE A 224 -7.58 10.79 11.48
CA ILE A 224 -6.30 10.15 11.15
C ILE A 224 -5.71 9.46 12.38
N LEU A 225 -5.57 10.18 13.49
CA LEU A 225 -4.88 9.65 14.68
C LEU A 225 -5.70 8.59 15.42
N VAL A 226 -7.02 8.78 15.55
CA VAL A 226 -7.89 7.82 16.24
C VAL A 226 -8.02 6.54 15.41
N SER A 227 -8.20 6.64 14.09
CA SER A 227 -8.27 5.45 13.24
C SER A 227 -6.98 4.64 13.29
N LEU A 228 -5.82 5.31 13.26
CA LEU A 228 -4.52 4.65 13.37
C LEU A 228 -4.35 3.93 14.72
N LEU A 229 -4.73 4.58 15.83
CA LEU A 229 -4.66 3.99 17.19
C LEU A 229 -5.57 2.76 17.30
N VAL A 230 -6.84 2.88 16.88
CA VAL A 230 -7.81 1.78 16.94
C VAL A 230 -7.35 0.60 16.08
N CYS A 231 -6.90 0.85 14.83
CA CYS A 231 -6.38 -0.18 13.95
C CYS A 231 -5.14 -0.86 14.55
N THR A 232 -4.21 -0.11 15.14
CA THR A 232 -3.02 -0.66 15.80
C THR A 232 -3.39 -1.66 16.90
N VAL A 233 -4.28 -1.25 17.79
CA VAL A 233 -4.73 -2.12 18.91
C VAL A 233 -5.41 -3.38 18.37
N LEU A 234 -6.32 -3.23 17.40
CA LEU A 234 -7.03 -4.36 16.79
C LEU A 234 -6.06 -5.32 16.10
N TYR A 235 -5.08 -4.83 15.33
CA TYR A 235 -4.12 -5.68 14.63
C TYR A 235 -3.21 -6.43 15.59
N MET A 236 -2.71 -5.77 16.64
CA MET A 236 -1.87 -6.42 17.64
C MET A 236 -2.61 -7.49 18.43
N VAL A 237 -3.85 -7.20 18.86
CA VAL A 237 -4.68 -8.17 19.61
C VAL A 237 -5.08 -9.33 18.70
N PHE A 238 -5.49 -9.05 17.45
CA PHE A 238 -5.83 -10.06 16.48
C PHE A 238 -4.64 -11.00 16.17
N ALA A 239 -3.46 -10.42 15.91
CA ALA A 239 -2.25 -11.19 15.64
C ALA A 239 -1.83 -12.03 16.85
N HIS A 240 -1.97 -11.49 18.06
CA HIS A 240 -1.70 -12.21 19.31
C HIS A 240 -2.61 -13.44 19.45
N VAL A 241 -3.92 -13.27 19.29
CA VAL A 241 -4.86 -14.39 19.36
C VAL A 241 -4.60 -15.41 18.28
N MET A 242 -4.38 -14.98 17.04
CA MET A 242 -4.14 -15.85 15.90
C MET A 242 -2.90 -16.75 16.12
N THR A 243 -1.79 -16.17 16.57
CA THR A 243 -0.55 -16.92 16.85
C THR A 243 -0.62 -17.74 18.13
N GLY A 244 -1.51 -17.42 19.07
CA GLY A 244 -1.77 -18.19 20.26
C GLY A 244 -2.66 -19.41 20.03
N VAL A 245 -3.62 -19.29 19.12
CA VAL A 245 -4.55 -20.39 18.77
C VAL A 245 -3.86 -21.46 17.92
N ALA A 246 -3.03 -21.08 16.96
CA ALA A 246 -2.31 -22.01 16.10
C ALA A 246 -0.81 -21.68 16.09
N HIS A 247 0.03 -22.70 16.15
CA HIS A 247 1.48 -22.52 16.07
C HIS A 247 1.86 -21.88 14.72
N TYR A 248 2.81 -20.94 14.71
CA TYR A 248 3.16 -20.16 13.50
C TYR A 248 3.57 -21.01 12.29
N THR A 249 4.08 -22.24 12.50
CA THR A 249 4.42 -23.18 11.43
C THR A 249 3.19 -23.71 10.69
N ALA A 250 2.02 -23.75 11.34
CA ALA A 250 0.79 -24.16 10.69
C ALA A 250 0.39 -23.23 9.53
N PHE A 251 0.75 -21.95 9.64
CA PHE A 251 0.48 -20.96 8.60
C PHE A 251 1.44 -21.03 7.40
N SER A 252 2.54 -21.78 7.49
CA SER A 252 3.57 -21.85 6.44
C SER A 252 3.38 -23.00 5.44
N GLY A 253 2.51 -23.95 5.72
CA GLY A 253 2.43 -25.24 4.97
C GLY A 253 1.26 -25.38 3.99
N GLN A 254 0.18 -24.63 4.13
CA GLN A 254 -1.04 -24.84 3.34
C GLN A 254 -1.19 -23.79 2.24
N GLN A 255 -0.96 -24.21 1.00
CA GLN A 255 -1.18 -23.37 -0.18
C GLN A 255 -2.69 -23.13 -0.38
N GLY A 256 -3.11 -21.86 -0.34
CA GLY A 256 -4.47 -21.47 -0.74
C GLY A 256 -5.44 -21.16 0.38
N ILE A 257 -5.21 -21.59 1.63
CA ILE A 257 -6.12 -21.32 2.75
C ILE A 257 -5.78 -19.98 3.40
N ALA A 258 -6.80 -19.16 3.68
CA ALA A 258 -6.62 -17.92 4.40
C ALA A 258 -6.10 -18.18 5.82
N PRO A 259 -5.09 -17.45 6.33
CA PRO A 259 -4.51 -17.71 7.65
C PRO A 259 -5.52 -17.73 8.79
N VAL A 260 -6.56 -16.90 8.66
CA VAL A 260 -7.65 -16.85 9.66
C VAL A 260 -8.48 -18.13 9.68
N ALA A 261 -8.69 -18.76 8.52
CA ALA A 261 -9.39 -20.06 8.44
C ALA A 261 -8.59 -21.13 9.17
N ILE A 262 -7.26 -21.17 8.98
CA ILE A 262 -6.37 -22.08 9.71
C ILE A 262 -6.49 -21.87 11.22
N ALA A 263 -6.49 -20.63 11.69
CA ALA A 263 -6.66 -20.36 13.11
C ALA A 263 -8.00 -20.88 13.63
N ILE A 264 -9.09 -20.71 12.88
CA ILE A 264 -10.44 -21.19 13.28
C ILE A 264 -10.49 -22.72 13.32
N GLU A 265 -9.83 -23.40 12.38
CA GLU A 265 -9.72 -24.87 12.39
C GLU A 265 -9.03 -25.41 13.65
N HIS A 266 -8.16 -24.61 14.29
CA HIS A 266 -7.51 -24.92 15.57
C HIS A 266 -8.34 -24.50 16.80
N MET A 267 -9.50 -23.84 16.62
CA MET A 267 -10.42 -23.50 17.70
C MET A 267 -11.39 -24.65 17.99
N GLY A 268 -10.91 -25.71 18.64
CA GLY A 268 -11.73 -26.88 18.96
C GLY A 268 -11.03 -27.84 19.91
N GLN A 269 -11.66 -28.95 20.14
CA GLN A 269 -11.09 -30.06 20.93
C GLN A 269 -10.55 -31.14 20.00
N ALA A 270 -9.36 -31.67 20.32
CA ALA A 270 -8.81 -32.79 19.61
C ALA A 270 -9.63 -34.07 19.96
N ASP A 271 -10.05 -34.80 18.94
CA ASP A 271 -10.67 -36.10 19.11
C ASP A 271 -9.63 -37.16 19.54
N ALA A 272 -10.10 -38.40 19.75
CA ALA A 272 -9.24 -39.52 20.13
C ALA A 272 -8.13 -39.84 19.09
N ALA A 273 -8.27 -39.39 17.87
CA ALA A 273 -7.29 -39.53 16.79
C ALA A 273 -6.34 -38.32 16.70
N GLY A 274 -6.49 -37.31 17.57
CA GLY A 274 -5.70 -36.06 17.55
C GLY A 274 -6.15 -35.05 16.49
N ILE A 275 -7.29 -35.26 15.83
CA ILE A 275 -7.87 -34.35 14.85
C ILE A 275 -8.69 -33.30 15.59
N ILE A 276 -8.37 -32.02 15.39
CA ILE A 276 -9.12 -30.90 15.99
C ILE A 276 -10.40 -30.67 15.18
N GLN A 277 -11.54 -30.77 15.86
CA GLN A 277 -12.84 -30.41 15.28
C GLN A 277 -13.18 -28.99 15.70
N PRO A 278 -13.35 -28.04 14.76
CA PRO A 278 -13.61 -26.65 15.10
C PRO A 278 -14.98 -26.48 15.78
N ASP A 279 -14.99 -25.83 16.93
CA ASP A 279 -16.24 -25.54 17.67
C ASP A 279 -17.14 -24.54 16.95
N TYR A 280 -16.56 -23.70 16.06
CA TYR A 280 -17.27 -22.61 15.36
C TYR A 280 -17.08 -22.66 13.83
N PRO A 281 -17.55 -23.69 13.12
CA PRO A 281 -17.37 -23.77 11.66
C PRO A 281 -18.09 -22.64 10.90
N TRP A 282 -19.16 -22.08 11.47
CA TRP A 282 -19.86 -20.92 10.91
C TRP A 282 -19.00 -19.64 10.89
N LEU A 283 -18.08 -19.52 11.86
CA LEU A 283 -17.21 -18.34 12.00
C LEU A 283 -16.29 -18.16 10.79
N ASN A 284 -15.80 -19.26 10.21
CA ASN A 284 -15.00 -19.23 8.99
C ASN A 284 -15.80 -18.58 7.83
N ARG A 285 -17.04 -19.00 7.61
CA ARG A 285 -17.89 -18.42 6.58
C ARG A 285 -18.21 -16.95 6.85
N ALA A 286 -18.48 -16.58 8.09
CA ALA A 286 -18.74 -15.20 8.49
C ALA A 286 -17.51 -14.29 8.25
N ILE A 287 -16.32 -14.78 8.58
CA ILE A 287 -15.06 -14.05 8.36
C ILE A 287 -14.76 -13.90 6.87
N VAL A 288 -14.86 -14.96 6.07
CA VAL A 288 -14.64 -14.90 4.62
C VAL A 288 -15.60 -13.90 3.98
N LEU A 289 -16.86 -13.93 4.35
CA LEU A 289 -17.86 -12.97 3.85
C LEU A 289 -17.54 -11.53 4.28
N SER A 290 -17.15 -11.33 5.53
CA SER A 290 -16.73 -10.01 6.04
C SER A 290 -15.48 -9.48 5.32
N ILE A 291 -14.51 -10.35 5.01
CA ILE A 291 -13.32 -10.00 4.23
C ILE A 291 -13.70 -9.59 2.81
N LEU A 292 -14.60 -10.31 2.15
CA LEU A 292 -15.08 -9.98 0.80
C LEU A 292 -15.71 -8.58 0.76
N PHE A 293 -16.61 -8.26 1.69
CA PHE A 293 -17.18 -6.91 1.81
C PHE A 293 -16.11 -5.88 2.19
N GLY A 294 -15.21 -6.24 3.10
CA GLY A 294 -14.12 -5.37 3.52
C GLY A 294 -13.21 -4.96 2.38
N TYR A 295 -12.87 -5.86 1.49
CA TYR A 295 -12.05 -5.58 0.31
C TYR A 295 -12.79 -4.68 -0.69
N CYS A 296 -14.11 -4.84 -0.88
CA CYS A 296 -14.91 -3.92 -1.70
C CYS A 296 -14.75 -2.47 -1.22
N SER A 297 -14.80 -2.24 0.10
CA SER A 297 -14.58 -0.93 0.71
C SER A 297 -13.18 -0.38 0.41
N VAL A 298 -12.13 -1.18 0.56
CA VAL A 298 -10.74 -0.75 0.31
C VAL A 298 -10.54 -0.41 -1.17
N ILE A 299 -11.01 -1.27 -2.10
CA ILE A 299 -10.92 -1.01 -3.55
C ILE A 299 -11.61 0.31 -3.88
N MET A 300 -12.79 0.56 -3.32
CA MET A 300 -13.56 1.77 -3.56
C MET A 300 -12.83 3.02 -3.06
N VAL A 301 -12.26 2.98 -1.84
CA VAL A 301 -11.56 4.13 -1.25
C VAL A 301 -10.26 4.44 -2.00
N THR A 302 -9.50 3.42 -2.40
CA THR A 302 -8.25 3.61 -3.16
C THR A 302 -8.52 4.17 -4.56
N LEU A 303 -9.51 3.67 -5.29
CA LEU A 303 -9.91 4.22 -6.59
C LEU A 303 -10.44 5.65 -6.48
N LEU A 304 -11.18 5.97 -5.40
CA LEU A 304 -11.63 7.33 -5.12
C LEU A 304 -10.47 8.27 -4.86
N GLY A 305 -9.51 7.88 -4.00
CA GLY A 305 -8.30 8.64 -3.70
C GLY A 305 -7.50 8.93 -4.96
N GLN A 306 -7.27 7.90 -5.78
CA GLN A 306 -6.54 7.99 -7.04
C GLN A 306 -7.16 9.00 -8.00
N SER A 307 -8.47 8.93 -8.22
CA SER A 307 -9.16 9.84 -9.12
C SER A 307 -9.12 11.31 -8.65
N ARG A 308 -9.09 11.54 -7.34
CA ARG A 308 -8.99 12.87 -6.75
C ARG A 308 -7.59 13.45 -6.82
N VAL A 309 -6.55 12.64 -6.65
CA VAL A 309 -5.15 13.08 -6.86
C VAL A 309 -4.97 13.53 -8.30
N PHE A 310 -5.45 12.74 -9.28
CA PHE A 310 -5.38 13.13 -10.70
C PHE A 310 -6.17 14.38 -11.02
N LEU A 311 -7.36 14.53 -10.43
CA LEU A 311 -8.17 15.73 -10.55
C LEU A 311 -7.38 16.96 -10.08
N SER A 312 -6.75 16.89 -8.91
CA SER A 312 -5.95 17.98 -8.35
C SER A 312 -4.73 18.29 -9.22
N MET A 313 -3.96 17.28 -9.64
CA MET A 313 -2.79 17.46 -10.51
C MET A 313 -3.18 18.08 -11.86
N SER A 314 -4.33 17.72 -12.42
CA SER A 314 -4.82 18.30 -13.67
C SER A 314 -5.35 19.71 -13.48
N HIS A 315 -5.98 20.04 -12.35
CA HIS A 315 -6.38 21.40 -12.01
C HIS A 315 -5.18 22.34 -11.88
N ASP A 316 -4.05 21.83 -11.38
CA ASP A 316 -2.81 22.59 -11.24
C ASP A 316 -1.99 22.66 -12.55
N GLY A 317 -2.48 22.00 -13.63
CA GLY A 317 -1.85 22.02 -14.95
C GLY A 317 -0.77 20.98 -15.16
N LEU A 318 -0.45 20.16 -14.14
CA LEU A 318 0.60 19.13 -14.23
C LEU A 318 0.18 17.92 -15.09
N LEU A 319 -1.13 17.68 -15.25
CA LEU A 319 -1.70 16.66 -16.11
C LEU A 319 -2.69 17.27 -17.12
N PRO A 320 -2.97 16.56 -18.24
CA PRO A 320 -3.91 17.03 -19.24
C PRO A 320 -5.30 17.34 -18.68
N PRO A 321 -6.04 18.32 -19.24
CA PRO A 321 -7.39 18.71 -18.81
C PRO A 321 -8.43 17.58 -18.88
N PHE A 322 -8.11 16.48 -19.56
CA PHE A 322 -8.93 15.27 -19.60
C PHE A 322 -9.28 14.76 -18.19
N PHE A 323 -8.34 14.85 -17.25
CA PHE A 323 -8.47 14.36 -15.88
C PHE A 323 -9.21 15.31 -14.94
N SER A 324 -9.30 16.61 -15.29
CA SER A 324 -10.03 17.62 -14.50
C SER A 324 -11.52 17.70 -14.82
N HIS A 325 -11.99 16.93 -15.82
CA HIS A 325 -13.39 16.98 -16.24
C HIS A 325 -14.30 16.29 -15.21
N ILE A 326 -15.20 17.06 -14.60
CA ILE A 326 -16.25 16.57 -13.70
C ILE A 326 -17.52 16.33 -14.52
N ASN A 327 -18.13 15.16 -14.37
CA ASN A 327 -19.39 14.82 -15.03
C ASN A 327 -20.53 15.64 -14.41
N GLU A 328 -21.30 16.35 -15.23
CA GLU A 328 -22.38 17.26 -14.77
C GLU A 328 -23.50 16.49 -14.02
N LYS A 329 -23.85 15.28 -14.48
CA LYS A 329 -24.94 14.48 -13.90
C LYS A 329 -24.56 13.86 -12.54
N PHE A 330 -23.34 13.31 -12.44
CA PHE A 330 -22.92 12.55 -11.27
C PHE A 330 -21.99 13.32 -10.33
N ARG A 331 -21.51 14.50 -10.75
CA ARG A 331 -20.55 15.34 -10.03
C ARG A 331 -19.28 14.62 -9.60
N THR A 332 -18.85 13.65 -10.42
CA THR A 332 -17.65 12.82 -10.18
C THR A 332 -16.69 12.93 -11.34
N PRO A 333 -15.38 12.68 -11.17
CA PRO A 333 -14.38 12.64 -12.24
C PRO A 333 -14.51 11.32 -13.04
N ALA A 334 -15.63 11.14 -13.73
CA ALA A 334 -16.00 9.89 -14.40
C ALA A 334 -14.95 9.42 -15.42
N ARG A 335 -14.29 10.35 -16.15
CA ARG A 335 -13.25 10.00 -17.15
C ARG A 335 -12.02 9.41 -16.48
N SER A 336 -11.56 9.99 -15.36
CA SER A 336 -10.45 9.45 -14.57
C SER A 336 -10.80 8.08 -14.01
N ASN A 337 -12.00 7.93 -13.42
CA ASN A 337 -12.48 6.65 -12.89
C ASN A 337 -12.55 5.56 -13.98
N LEU A 338 -12.99 5.89 -15.19
CA LEU A 338 -13.04 4.94 -16.31
C LEU A 338 -11.64 4.49 -16.75
N LEU A 339 -10.69 5.42 -16.83
CA LEU A 339 -9.30 5.10 -17.17
C LEU A 339 -8.68 4.17 -16.12
N PHE A 340 -8.87 4.50 -14.84
CA PHE A 340 -8.34 3.65 -13.75
C PHE A 340 -9.08 2.32 -13.62
N MET A 341 -10.36 2.26 -13.94
CA MET A 341 -11.10 1.00 -14.04
C MET A 341 -10.41 0.04 -15.03
N VAL A 342 -10.03 0.53 -16.20
CA VAL A 342 -9.35 -0.29 -17.21
C VAL A 342 -7.93 -0.63 -16.75
N LEU A 343 -7.15 0.35 -16.31
CA LEU A 343 -5.76 0.15 -15.89
C LEU A 343 -5.66 -0.82 -14.72
N VAL A 344 -6.35 -0.54 -13.61
CA VAL A 344 -6.33 -1.38 -12.40
C VAL A 344 -6.95 -2.75 -12.67
N GLY A 345 -8.03 -2.79 -13.48
CA GLY A 345 -8.67 -4.04 -13.86
C GLY A 345 -7.73 -4.95 -14.66
N LEU A 346 -7.01 -4.41 -15.64
CA LEU A 346 -6.02 -5.18 -16.40
C LEU A 346 -4.85 -5.62 -15.51
N LEU A 347 -4.35 -4.76 -14.64
CA LEU A 347 -3.33 -5.16 -13.67
C LEU A 347 -3.83 -6.28 -12.75
N ALA A 348 -5.05 -6.19 -12.24
CA ALA A 348 -5.65 -7.22 -11.39
C ALA A 348 -5.87 -8.56 -12.13
N ALA A 349 -6.14 -8.50 -13.44
CA ALA A 349 -6.32 -9.69 -14.28
C ALA A 349 -5.01 -10.44 -14.59
N PHE A 350 -3.89 -9.71 -14.75
CA PHE A 350 -2.66 -10.27 -15.33
C PHE A 350 -1.44 -10.20 -14.42
N VAL A 351 -1.42 -9.39 -13.35
CA VAL A 351 -0.27 -9.23 -12.46
C VAL A 351 -0.39 -10.15 -11.24
N PRO A 352 0.69 -10.83 -10.80
CA PRO A 352 0.64 -11.63 -9.60
C PRO A 352 0.59 -10.77 -8.33
N ALA A 353 -0.18 -11.23 -7.33
CA ALA A 353 -0.43 -10.49 -6.08
C ALA A 353 0.84 -10.09 -5.34
N ARG A 354 1.91 -10.90 -5.43
CA ARG A 354 3.19 -10.62 -4.77
C ARG A 354 3.80 -9.34 -5.28
N LEU A 355 3.88 -9.19 -6.60
CA LEU A 355 4.46 -7.99 -7.23
C LEU A 355 3.70 -6.72 -6.82
N ALA A 356 2.37 -6.79 -6.87
CA ALA A 356 1.52 -5.69 -6.51
C ALA A 356 1.71 -5.30 -5.03
N GLY A 357 1.66 -6.25 -4.09
CA GLY A 357 1.78 -5.98 -2.66
C GLY A 357 3.11 -5.35 -2.24
N GLU A 358 4.23 -5.78 -2.83
CA GLU A 358 5.55 -5.22 -2.55
C GLU A 358 5.68 -3.77 -3.06
N MET A 359 5.16 -3.49 -4.25
CA MET A 359 5.17 -2.13 -4.82
C MET A 359 4.30 -1.17 -4.02
N THR A 360 3.18 -1.61 -3.46
CA THR A 360 2.35 -0.76 -2.60
C THR A 360 3.13 -0.31 -1.37
N SER A 361 3.79 -1.23 -0.67
CA SER A 361 4.51 -0.90 0.57
C SER A 361 5.64 0.10 0.33
N ILE A 362 6.42 -0.04 -0.75
CA ILE A 362 7.55 0.87 -1.00
C ILE A 362 7.09 2.27 -1.40
N GLY A 363 6.02 2.38 -2.21
CA GLY A 363 5.44 3.66 -2.60
C GLY A 363 4.94 4.42 -1.38
N THR A 364 4.11 3.77 -0.55
CA THR A 364 3.58 4.43 0.66
C THR A 364 4.67 4.85 1.65
N LEU A 365 5.67 4.00 1.89
CA LEU A 365 6.80 4.36 2.76
C LEU A 365 7.58 5.57 2.21
N MET A 366 7.73 5.66 0.89
CA MET A 366 8.34 6.82 0.24
C MET A 366 7.47 8.08 0.41
N ALA A 367 6.16 8.00 0.17
CA ALA A 367 5.23 9.11 0.37
C ALA A 367 5.29 9.61 1.83
N PHE A 368 5.30 8.71 2.82
CA PHE A 368 5.39 9.08 4.23
C PHE A 368 6.72 9.74 4.58
N THR A 369 7.82 9.25 4.01
CA THR A 369 9.14 9.89 4.15
C THR A 369 9.10 11.33 3.63
N LEU A 370 8.53 11.53 2.46
CA LEU A 370 8.42 12.86 1.83
C LEU A 370 7.50 13.80 2.63
N VAL A 371 6.39 13.31 3.15
CA VAL A 371 5.48 14.11 4.01
C VAL A 371 6.16 14.51 5.32
N CYS A 372 6.90 13.59 5.96
CA CYS A 372 7.68 13.94 7.15
C CYS A 372 8.75 15.00 6.86
N ALA A 373 9.45 14.88 5.72
CA ALA A 373 10.42 15.90 5.27
C ALA A 373 9.73 17.24 4.97
N ALA A 374 8.54 17.20 4.37
CA ALA A 374 7.75 18.37 4.07
C ALA A 374 7.39 19.20 5.32
N VAL A 375 7.05 18.55 6.45
CA VAL A 375 6.82 19.25 7.72
C VAL A 375 8.05 20.04 8.16
N LEU A 376 9.25 19.47 8.03
CA LEU A 376 10.50 20.17 8.39
C LEU A 376 10.73 21.41 7.52
N VAL A 377 10.44 21.30 6.21
CA VAL A 377 10.56 22.42 5.27
C VAL A 377 9.54 23.51 5.61
N VAL A 378 8.27 23.15 5.72
CA VAL A 378 7.16 24.10 5.95
C VAL A 378 7.29 24.84 7.29
N ARG A 379 7.83 24.18 8.31
CA ARG A 379 8.12 24.83 9.61
C ARG A 379 9.17 25.93 9.48
N ARG A 380 10.08 25.86 8.51
CA ARG A 380 11.11 26.86 8.23
C ARG A 380 10.65 27.93 7.25
N THR A 381 9.95 27.51 6.19
CA THR A 381 9.56 28.42 5.09
C THR A 381 8.29 29.19 5.36
N MET A 382 7.36 28.62 6.14
CA MET A 382 6.03 29.17 6.41
C MET A 382 5.71 29.11 7.93
N PRO A 383 6.47 29.76 8.82
CA PRO A 383 6.29 29.68 10.26
C PRO A 383 4.94 30.24 10.74
N ASP A 384 4.43 31.28 10.06
CA ASP A 384 3.27 32.09 10.48
C ASP A 384 1.92 31.53 10.02
N VAL A 385 1.91 30.47 9.17
CA VAL A 385 0.65 29.88 8.72
C VAL A 385 -0.09 29.26 9.91
N PRO A 386 -1.39 29.59 10.10
CA PRO A 386 -2.17 29.07 11.21
C PRO A 386 -2.38 27.56 11.10
N ARG A 387 -2.06 26.84 12.18
CA ARG A 387 -2.18 25.39 12.29
C ARG A 387 -3.12 25.04 13.43
N SER A 388 -4.23 24.39 13.14
CA SER A 388 -5.17 23.90 14.18
C SER A 388 -4.61 22.70 14.94
N PHE A 389 -3.75 21.90 14.27
CA PHE A 389 -2.96 20.84 14.87
C PHE A 389 -1.48 21.06 14.54
N LYS A 390 -0.61 20.89 15.52
CA LYS A 390 0.84 21.01 15.37
C LYS A 390 1.50 19.69 15.73
N THR A 391 2.28 19.11 14.83
CA THR A 391 3.13 17.95 15.14
C THR A 391 4.00 18.26 16.37
N PRO A 392 3.93 17.44 17.42
CA PRO A 392 4.75 17.67 18.61
C PRO A 392 6.23 17.44 18.34
N LEU A 393 7.10 17.97 19.20
CA LEU A 393 8.54 17.73 19.20
C LEU A 393 9.22 17.81 17.81
N VAL A 394 8.85 18.80 17.00
CA VAL A 394 9.57 19.08 15.73
C VAL A 394 10.92 19.71 16.09
N PRO A 395 12.06 19.22 15.54
CA PRO A 395 12.20 18.32 14.37
C PRO A 395 12.25 16.81 14.67
N LEU A 396 12.18 16.38 15.92
CA LEU A 396 12.42 14.97 16.31
C LEU A 396 11.40 13.99 15.65
N ILE A 397 10.10 14.24 15.79
CA ILE A 397 9.05 13.35 15.26
C ILE A 397 9.14 13.19 13.74
N PRO A 398 9.26 14.24 12.92
CA PRO A 398 9.46 14.08 11.49
C PRO A 398 10.75 13.31 11.14
N ILE A 399 11.85 13.55 11.84
CA ILE A 399 13.11 12.82 11.61
C ILE A 399 12.95 11.33 11.94
N LEU A 400 12.31 10.99 13.06
CA LEU A 400 12.00 9.60 13.41
C LEU A 400 11.07 8.96 12.37
N GLY A 401 10.10 9.68 11.84
CA GLY A 401 9.25 9.23 10.74
C GLY A 401 10.06 8.90 9.49
N ILE A 402 10.96 9.78 9.07
CA ILE A 402 11.86 9.53 7.94
C ILE A 402 12.72 8.28 8.19
N LEU A 403 13.37 8.21 9.35
CA LEU A 403 14.28 7.10 9.66
C LEU A 403 13.56 5.75 9.74
N THR A 404 12.38 5.69 10.36
CA THR A 404 11.60 4.44 10.46
C THR A 404 11.08 4.00 9.10
N CYS A 405 10.57 4.91 8.27
CA CYS A 405 10.11 4.59 6.92
C CYS A 405 11.27 4.11 6.04
N LEU A 406 12.40 4.82 6.02
CA LEU A 406 13.59 4.42 5.27
C LEU A 406 14.14 3.08 5.77
N CYS A 407 14.19 2.86 7.09
CA CYS A 407 14.61 1.58 7.65
C CYS A 407 13.72 0.43 7.13
N MET A 408 12.40 0.58 7.17
CA MET A 408 11.49 -0.43 6.63
C MET A 408 11.68 -0.65 5.13
N MET A 409 11.91 0.43 4.35
CA MET A 409 12.18 0.31 2.91
C MET A 409 13.44 -0.52 2.63
N LEU A 410 14.50 -0.39 3.43
CA LEU A 410 15.75 -1.15 3.25
C LEU A 410 15.58 -2.66 3.43
N PHE A 411 14.55 -3.11 4.15
CA PHE A 411 14.23 -4.53 4.31
C PHE A 411 13.31 -5.09 3.21
N LEU A 412 12.87 -4.26 2.26
CA LEU A 412 12.15 -4.71 1.07
C LEU A 412 13.11 -5.31 0.04
N PRO A 413 12.64 -6.26 -0.79
CA PRO A 413 13.46 -6.89 -1.83
C PRO A 413 14.03 -5.88 -2.84
N ALA A 414 15.22 -6.16 -3.36
CA ALA A 414 15.91 -5.29 -4.32
C ALA A 414 15.12 -5.04 -5.61
N ASP A 415 14.37 -6.04 -6.09
CA ASP A 415 13.51 -5.92 -7.28
C ASP A 415 12.36 -4.91 -7.08
N THR A 416 11.90 -4.73 -5.86
CA THR A 416 10.90 -3.70 -5.50
C THR A 416 11.49 -2.29 -5.65
N TRP A 417 12.73 -2.11 -5.23
CA TRP A 417 13.47 -0.85 -5.41
C TRP A 417 13.68 -0.50 -6.89
N ILE A 418 14.04 -1.49 -7.71
CA ILE A 418 14.19 -1.29 -9.15
C ILE A 418 12.89 -0.76 -9.75
N ARG A 419 11.77 -1.39 -9.42
CA ARG A 419 10.45 -0.99 -9.93
C ARG A 419 10.06 0.43 -9.50
N LEU A 420 10.33 0.81 -8.24
CA LEU A 420 10.11 2.17 -7.76
C LEU A 420 10.95 3.18 -8.56
N VAL A 421 12.24 2.92 -8.73
CA VAL A 421 13.14 3.83 -9.45
C VAL A 421 12.74 3.97 -10.92
N LEU A 422 12.36 2.86 -11.59
CA LEU A 422 11.85 2.88 -12.95
C LEU A 422 10.56 3.70 -13.05
N TRP A 423 9.65 3.52 -12.11
CA TRP A 423 8.40 4.29 -12.06
C TRP A 423 8.67 5.79 -11.90
N MET A 424 9.61 6.17 -11.03
CA MET A 424 10.00 7.56 -10.83
C MET A 424 10.65 8.17 -12.06
N LEU A 425 11.49 7.43 -12.79
CA LEU A 425 12.08 7.89 -14.05
C LEU A 425 11.01 8.16 -15.11
N ILE A 426 10.05 7.24 -15.29
CA ILE A 426 8.90 7.44 -16.18
C ILE A 426 8.10 8.69 -15.78
N GLY A 427 7.87 8.88 -14.48
CA GLY A 427 7.19 10.06 -13.96
C GLY A 427 7.92 11.36 -14.29
N LEU A 428 9.25 11.38 -14.13
CA LEU A 428 10.05 12.55 -14.49
C LEU A 428 10.01 12.86 -15.99
N ASP A 429 9.98 11.84 -16.84
CA ASP A 429 9.85 12.04 -18.29
C ASP A 429 8.51 12.68 -18.67
N ILE A 430 7.42 12.23 -18.04
CA ILE A 430 6.08 12.82 -18.22
C ILE A 430 6.08 14.29 -17.72
N TYR A 431 6.68 14.53 -16.55
CA TYR A 431 6.80 15.88 -16.00
C TYR A 431 7.55 16.83 -16.93
N VAL A 432 8.70 16.41 -17.44
CA VAL A 432 9.52 17.18 -18.40
C VAL A 432 8.78 17.39 -19.71
N GLY A 433 8.08 16.37 -20.19
CA GLY A 433 7.34 16.43 -21.45
C GLY A 433 6.12 17.35 -21.40
N TYR A 434 5.39 17.32 -20.31
CA TYR A 434 4.10 18.00 -20.17
C TYR A 434 4.02 18.92 -18.94
N GLY A 435 4.18 18.43 -17.72
CA GLY A 435 3.86 19.12 -16.46
C GLY A 435 4.60 20.45 -16.31
N MET A 436 5.91 20.44 -16.54
CA MET A 436 6.76 21.64 -16.42
C MET A 436 6.34 22.80 -17.36
N LYS A 437 5.69 22.47 -18.47
CA LYS A 437 5.28 23.49 -19.48
C LYS A 437 3.89 24.07 -19.22
N HIS A 438 3.05 23.36 -18.46
CA HIS A 438 1.64 23.68 -18.29
C HIS A 438 1.26 23.96 -16.83
N SER A 439 2.22 23.89 -15.90
CA SER A 439 2.01 24.21 -14.48
C SER A 439 1.47 25.62 -14.30
N LYS A 440 0.53 25.79 -13.39
CA LYS A 440 -0.07 27.09 -13.04
C LYS A 440 0.73 27.86 -11.99
N LEU A 441 1.71 27.23 -11.32
CA LEU A 441 2.64 27.96 -10.48
C LEU A 441 3.59 28.77 -11.38
N GLU A 442 3.59 30.10 -11.20
CA GLU A 442 4.50 30.96 -11.95
C GLU A 442 5.96 30.53 -11.71
N HIS A 443 6.56 29.89 -12.73
CA HIS A 443 8.01 29.74 -12.93
C HIS A 443 8.83 28.91 -11.94
N GLY A 444 8.24 28.08 -11.09
CA GLY A 444 9.03 27.21 -10.18
C GLY A 444 9.93 26.19 -10.90
N GLY A 445 9.43 25.57 -11.96
CA GLY A 445 10.14 24.53 -12.72
C GLY A 445 10.98 25.06 -13.89
N ASP A 446 10.67 26.24 -14.41
CA ASP A 446 11.38 26.83 -15.56
C ASP A 446 12.56 27.72 -15.15
N THR A 447 12.76 27.98 -13.86
CA THR A 447 13.94 28.67 -13.36
C THR A 447 15.19 27.81 -13.58
N ARG A 448 16.33 28.43 -13.82
CA ARG A 448 17.64 27.76 -13.97
C ARG A 448 17.90 26.77 -12.81
N HIS A 449 17.53 27.16 -11.58
CA HIS A 449 17.66 26.31 -10.38
C HIS A 449 16.73 25.10 -10.42
N GLY A 450 15.44 25.28 -10.79
CA GLY A 450 14.49 24.17 -10.88
C GLY A 450 14.91 23.12 -11.90
N GLN A 451 15.44 23.54 -13.02
CA GLN A 451 15.90 22.63 -14.08
C GLN A 451 17.23 21.94 -13.73
N VAL A 452 18.13 22.59 -12.99
CA VAL A 452 19.34 21.94 -12.46
C VAL A 452 18.93 20.88 -11.45
N THR A 453 18.03 21.20 -10.52
CA THR A 453 17.51 20.25 -9.54
C THR A 453 16.86 19.04 -10.20
N LEU A 454 16.02 19.25 -11.21
CA LEU A 454 15.38 18.20 -11.98
C LEU A 454 16.41 17.27 -12.65
N ASN A 455 17.39 17.83 -13.34
CA ASN A 455 18.42 17.04 -14.00
C ASN A 455 19.27 16.25 -12.99
N MET A 456 19.58 16.83 -11.82
CA MET A 456 20.28 16.13 -10.74
C MET A 456 19.47 14.97 -10.18
N ILE A 457 18.15 15.15 -9.94
CA ILE A 457 17.26 14.08 -9.49
C ILE A 457 17.24 12.95 -10.52
N GLY A 458 17.08 13.28 -11.81
CA GLY A 458 17.08 12.29 -12.89
C GLY A 458 18.38 11.48 -12.96
N LEU A 459 19.54 12.14 -12.81
CA LEU A 459 20.83 11.46 -12.75
C LEU A 459 20.96 10.56 -11.51
N ILE A 460 20.55 11.04 -10.33
CA ILE A 460 20.56 10.26 -9.10
C ILE A 460 19.69 9.00 -9.25
N LEU A 461 18.49 9.13 -9.79
CA LEU A 461 17.60 7.98 -10.03
C LEU A 461 18.20 7.01 -11.05
N ALA A 462 18.84 7.50 -12.12
CA ALA A 462 19.51 6.65 -13.10
C ALA A 462 20.66 5.85 -12.46
N VAL A 463 21.46 6.48 -11.59
CA VAL A 463 22.52 5.79 -10.82
C VAL A 463 21.93 4.79 -9.84
N LEU A 464 20.88 5.14 -9.13
CA LEU A 464 20.17 4.23 -8.22
C LEU A 464 19.59 3.01 -8.97
N CYS A 465 19.15 3.18 -10.22
CA CYS A 465 18.70 2.08 -11.06
C CYS A 465 19.81 1.05 -11.32
N VAL A 466 21.04 1.50 -11.54
CA VAL A 466 22.22 0.62 -11.66
C VAL A 466 22.53 -0.08 -10.34
N ILE A 467 22.57 0.68 -9.24
CA ILE A 467 22.92 0.15 -7.91
C ILE A 467 21.92 -0.93 -7.48
N THR A 468 20.61 -0.65 -7.63
CA THR A 468 19.56 -1.60 -7.26
C THR A 468 19.56 -2.83 -8.19
N GLY A 469 19.86 -2.66 -9.48
CA GLY A 469 20.03 -3.76 -10.43
C GLY A 469 21.18 -4.69 -10.04
N LEU A 470 22.33 -4.14 -9.68
CA LEU A 470 23.48 -4.90 -9.20
C LEU A 470 23.21 -5.59 -7.86
N TRP A 471 22.53 -4.91 -6.95
CA TRP A 471 22.11 -5.50 -5.68
C TRP A 471 21.16 -6.69 -5.90
N HIS A 472 20.17 -6.55 -6.78
CA HIS A 472 19.27 -7.65 -7.15
C HIS A 472 20.04 -8.84 -7.72
N GLN A 473 21.03 -8.61 -8.60
CA GLN A 473 21.86 -9.66 -9.16
C GLN A 473 22.62 -10.44 -8.07
N GLN A 474 23.14 -9.74 -7.05
CA GLN A 474 23.86 -10.37 -5.95
C GLN A 474 22.95 -11.24 -5.07
N THR A 475 21.68 -10.85 -4.91
CA THR A 475 20.73 -11.54 -4.03
C THR A 475 20.05 -12.74 -4.68
N VAL A 476 19.79 -12.71 -5.98
CA VAL A 476 18.99 -13.72 -6.70
C VAL A 476 19.82 -14.55 -7.68
N GLY A 477 21.01 -14.06 -8.08
CA GLY A 477 21.90 -14.70 -9.03
C GLY A 477 21.55 -14.42 -10.50
N TRP A 478 22.47 -14.82 -11.42
CA TRP A 478 22.39 -14.47 -12.84
C TRP A 478 21.20 -15.02 -13.60
N GLY A 479 20.67 -16.18 -13.20
CA GLY A 479 19.62 -16.90 -13.95
C GLY A 479 18.28 -16.17 -13.96
N GLU A 480 17.85 -15.68 -12.81
CA GLU A 480 16.53 -15.06 -12.60
C GLU A 480 16.57 -13.53 -12.74
N SER A 481 17.75 -12.91 -12.60
CA SER A 481 17.90 -11.44 -12.60
C SER A 481 18.14 -10.82 -13.97
N LYS A 482 18.47 -11.61 -15.01
CA LYS A 482 18.94 -11.11 -16.32
C LYS A 482 18.03 -10.05 -16.95
N VAL A 483 16.73 -10.31 -17.02
CA VAL A 483 15.78 -9.42 -17.71
C VAL A 483 15.66 -8.09 -16.96
N LEU A 484 15.51 -8.15 -15.64
CA LEU A 484 15.35 -6.95 -14.82
C LEU A 484 16.63 -6.13 -14.79
N LEU A 485 17.78 -6.79 -14.77
CA LEU A 485 19.10 -6.17 -14.83
C LEU A 485 19.32 -5.44 -16.17
N ILE A 486 19.00 -6.10 -17.30
CA ILE A 486 19.11 -5.49 -18.63
C ILE A 486 18.20 -4.26 -18.73
N ILE A 487 16.95 -4.36 -18.27
CA ILE A 487 16.02 -3.22 -18.24
C ILE A 487 16.61 -2.09 -17.41
N SER A 488 17.13 -2.38 -16.22
CA SER A 488 17.75 -1.38 -15.32
C SER A 488 18.92 -0.66 -15.99
N PHE A 489 19.80 -1.40 -16.65
CA PHE A 489 20.95 -0.79 -17.35
C PHE A 489 20.54 0.03 -18.56
N VAL A 490 19.60 -0.45 -19.38
CA VAL A 490 19.09 0.29 -20.54
C VAL A 490 18.43 1.59 -20.09
N PHE A 491 17.57 1.54 -19.09
CA PHE A 491 16.94 2.74 -18.52
C PHE A 491 17.97 3.70 -17.93
N ALA A 492 18.89 3.20 -17.12
CA ALA A 492 19.93 4.03 -16.52
C ALA A 492 20.79 4.70 -17.58
N PHE A 493 21.25 3.98 -18.59
CA PHE A 493 22.08 4.54 -19.65
C PHE A 493 21.36 5.58 -20.48
N THR A 494 20.11 5.31 -20.89
CA THR A 494 19.32 6.25 -21.69
C THR A 494 19.01 7.53 -20.91
N HIS A 495 18.67 7.42 -19.63
CA HIS A 495 18.37 8.58 -18.79
C HIS A 495 19.62 9.36 -18.37
N CYS A 496 20.73 8.68 -18.08
CA CYS A 496 22.02 9.36 -17.87
C CYS A 496 22.43 10.17 -19.10
N ALA A 497 22.34 9.58 -20.29
CA ALA A 497 22.65 10.27 -21.53
C ALA A 497 21.71 11.46 -21.77
N TYR A 498 20.42 11.28 -21.54
CA TYR A 498 19.40 12.32 -21.70
C TYR A 498 19.61 13.50 -20.75
N TYR A 499 19.78 13.25 -19.44
CA TYR A 499 19.95 14.30 -18.46
C TYR A 499 21.31 14.98 -18.54
N MET A 500 22.40 14.26 -18.88
CA MET A 500 23.70 14.87 -19.19
C MET A 500 23.64 15.76 -20.42
N TRP A 501 22.98 15.32 -21.49
CA TRP A 501 22.75 16.13 -22.68
C TRP A 501 21.97 17.43 -22.37
N ARG A 502 20.95 17.34 -21.52
CA ARG A 502 20.20 18.51 -21.05
C ARG A 502 21.04 19.49 -20.24
N ILE A 503 22.01 19.00 -19.47
CA ILE A 503 22.95 19.85 -18.73
C ILE A 503 23.92 20.53 -19.70
N TRP A 504 24.44 19.77 -20.67
CA TRP A 504 25.46 20.25 -21.63
C TRP A 504 24.89 21.26 -22.64
N ARG A 505 23.67 21.10 -23.09
CA ARG A 505 23.02 21.98 -24.07
C ARG A 505 22.70 23.38 -23.52
N ARG A 506 23.02 23.65 -22.30
CA ARG A 506 22.78 24.92 -21.59
C ARG A 506 24.06 25.59 -21.20
#